data_78ad11c9ef85ff6c7bc4c82aa5374c56
#
_entry.id   78ad11c9ef85ff6c7bc4c82aa5374c56
#
_cell.length_a   1.000
_cell.length_b   1.000
_cell.length_c   1.000
_cell.angle_alpha   90.00
_cell.angle_beta   90.00
_cell.angle_gamma   90.00
#
_symmetry.space_group_name_H-M   'P 1'
#
loop_
_entity.id
_entity.type
_entity.pdbx_description
1 polymer ?
#
loop_
_entity_poly.entity_id
_entity_poly.type
_entity_poly.pdbx_seq_one_letter_code
_entity_poly.pdbx_strand_id
1 'polypeptide(L)'
;YPHIRFTPYLKALAEEIVGEEKCPLEIARKIYDYITEKVQYSYMKAYSLIPDIPQYCARNLRGDCGVQALLFITLCRICGVPAGWQSGLYANPGYVGPHDWAMFYVEPYGWLYADPSFGGSAYAAGDENRRRFYFGNLDPYRMTANHAFQQEFAVKKQFMPIDPYDNQSGEIESETRGFASYEVETEKIFLN
;
A
#
# COMPACT_ATOMS: atom_id res chain seq x y z
N TYR A 1 11.54 2.93 7.79
CA TYR A 1 12.00 4.26 8.17
C TYR A 1 12.38 5.03 6.92
N PRO A 2 11.96 6.27 6.71
CA PRO A 2 11.41 7.19 7.73
C PRO A 2 9.90 7.13 7.94
N HIS A 3 9.11 6.52 7.05
CA HIS A 3 7.65 6.63 7.06
C HIS A 3 6.95 5.69 8.02
N ILE A 4 7.45 4.48 8.25
CA ILE A 4 6.86 3.55 9.22
C ILE A 4 7.39 3.90 10.62
N ARG A 5 6.66 4.78 11.32
CA ARG A 5 7.00 5.27 12.66
C ARG A 5 5.90 4.90 13.66
N PHE A 6 6.30 4.48 14.84
CA PHE A 6 5.40 4.15 15.94
C PHE A 6 5.19 5.40 16.82
N THR A 7 4.56 6.42 16.24
CA THR A 7 4.29 7.67 16.95
C THR A 7 3.30 7.48 18.10
N PRO A 8 3.31 8.33 19.14
CA PRO A 8 2.31 8.26 20.22
C PRO A 8 0.87 8.30 19.68
N TYR A 9 0.62 9.11 18.65
CA TYR A 9 -0.69 9.20 18.02
C TYR A 9 -1.13 7.88 17.36
N LEU A 10 -0.24 7.25 16.57
CA LEU A 10 -0.57 5.97 15.92
C LEU A 10 -0.68 4.83 16.92
N LYS A 11 0.07 4.84 18.02
CA LYS A 11 -0.10 3.86 19.11
C LYS A 11 -1.46 4.00 19.77
N ALA A 12 -1.88 5.22 20.14
CA ALA A 12 -3.20 5.45 20.73
C ALA A 12 -4.32 5.06 19.77
N LEU A 13 -4.20 5.37 18.49
CA LEU A 13 -5.15 4.95 17.46
C LEU A 13 -5.23 3.42 17.35
N ALA A 14 -4.09 2.73 17.36
CA ALA A 14 -4.06 1.27 17.31
C ALA A 14 -4.76 0.66 18.54
N GLU A 15 -4.52 1.18 19.74
CA GLU A 15 -5.22 0.77 20.97
C GLU A 15 -6.73 1.01 20.88
N GLU A 16 -7.16 2.16 20.36
CA GLU A 16 -8.57 2.49 20.16
C GLU A 16 -9.27 1.49 19.22
N ILE A 17 -8.62 1.16 18.08
CA ILE A 17 -9.17 0.25 17.07
C ILE A 17 -9.22 -1.19 17.59
N VAL A 18 -8.14 -1.65 18.18
CA VAL A 18 -7.93 -3.06 18.51
C VAL A 18 -8.55 -3.42 19.87
N GLY A 19 -8.44 -2.52 20.86
CA GLY A 19 -8.89 -2.77 22.24
C GLY A 19 -8.13 -3.95 22.85
N GLU A 20 -8.86 -4.85 23.49
CA GLU A 20 -8.32 -6.02 24.20
C GLU A 20 -8.08 -7.25 23.30
N GLU A 21 -8.25 -7.11 21.97
CA GLU A 21 -8.09 -8.24 21.03
C GLU A 21 -6.65 -8.79 21.07
N LYS A 22 -6.50 -10.11 21.03
CA LYS A 22 -5.22 -10.81 21.08
C LYS A 22 -4.98 -11.70 19.83
N CYS A 23 -6.04 -12.04 19.08
CA CYS A 23 -5.91 -12.85 17.88
C CYS A 23 -5.30 -12.01 16.75
N PRO A 24 -4.12 -12.37 16.20
CA PRO A 24 -3.46 -11.57 15.18
C PRO A 24 -4.32 -11.36 13.93
N LEU A 25 -5.13 -12.36 13.54
CA LEU A 25 -6.03 -12.24 12.41
C LEU A 25 -7.14 -11.21 12.65
N GLU A 26 -7.74 -11.22 13.85
CA GLU A 26 -8.80 -10.27 14.21
C GLU A 26 -8.25 -8.86 14.47
N ILE A 27 -7.02 -8.74 14.97
CA ILE A 27 -6.30 -7.46 15.05
C ILE A 27 -6.17 -6.85 13.65
N ALA A 28 -5.65 -7.62 12.69
CA ALA A 28 -5.48 -7.17 11.31
C ALA A 28 -6.84 -6.83 10.66
N ARG A 29 -7.90 -7.62 10.95
CA ARG A 29 -9.26 -7.37 10.47
C ARG A 29 -9.82 -6.05 10.99
N LYS A 30 -9.75 -5.79 12.28
CA LYS A 30 -10.22 -4.52 12.88
C LYS A 30 -9.51 -3.31 12.26
N ILE A 31 -8.20 -3.42 12.02
CA ILE A 31 -7.43 -2.36 11.37
C ILE A 31 -7.88 -2.17 9.91
N TYR A 32 -8.08 -3.27 9.17
CA TYR A 32 -8.61 -3.23 7.81
C TYR A 32 -10.00 -2.61 7.75
N ASP A 33 -10.89 -3.03 8.64
CA ASP A 33 -12.26 -2.51 8.72
C ASP A 33 -12.26 -1.01 9.02
N TYR A 34 -11.45 -0.56 9.99
CA TYR A 34 -11.28 0.85 10.28
C TYR A 34 -10.87 1.64 9.05
N ILE A 35 -9.85 1.18 8.31
CA ILE A 35 -9.34 1.90 7.14
C ILE A 35 -10.40 1.93 6.04
N THR A 36 -11.00 0.80 5.70
CA THR A 36 -12.00 0.71 4.63
C THR A 36 -13.27 1.52 4.89
N GLU A 37 -13.63 1.71 6.17
CA GLU A 37 -14.82 2.48 6.56
C GLU A 37 -14.55 3.98 6.73
N LYS A 38 -13.36 4.35 7.19
CA LYS A 38 -13.06 5.73 7.61
C LYS A 38 -12.20 6.49 6.62
N VAL A 39 -11.31 5.82 5.88
CA VAL A 39 -10.38 6.49 4.97
C VAL A 39 -10.96 6.59 3.57
N GLN A 40 -11.16 7.81 3.12
CA GLN A 40 -11.62 8.09 1.77
C GLN A 40 -10.47 8.00 0.77
N TYR A 41 -10.67 7.31 -0.36
CA TYR A 41 -9.71 7.32 -1.45
C TYR A 41 -9.55 8.73 -2.03
N SER A 42 -8.32 9.15 -2.23
CA SER A 42 -7.98 10.47 -2.75
C SER A 42 -6.61 10.41 -3.43
N TYR A 43 -6.50 10.97 -4.61
CA TYR A 43 -5.19 11.17 -5.24
C TYR A 43 -4.30 12.01 -4.33
N MET A 44 -3.05 11.55 -4.18
CA MET A 44 -2.08 12.17 -3.28
C MET A 44 -1.04 12.97 -4.04
N LYS A 45 -0.46 13.94 -3.37
CA LYS A 45 0.79 14.58 -3.80
C LYS A 45 1.94 13.56 -3.72
N ALA A 46 3.05 13.87 -4.38
CA ALA A 46 4.25 13.04 -4.31
C ALA A 46 4.58 12.66 -2.86
N TYR A 47 4.84 11.40 -2.60
CA TYR A 47 5.09 10.87 -1.25
C TYR A 47 6.28 11.53 -0.55
N SER A 48 7.27 11.98 -1.32
CA SER A 48 8.41 12.79 -0.84
C SER A 48 8.00 14.08 -0.12
N LEU A 49 6.81 14.59 -0.38
CA LEU A 49 6.26 15.80 0.25
C LEU A 49 5.44 15.51 1.52
N ILE A 50 5.36 14.25 1.94
CA ILE A 50 4.62 13.82 3.12
C ILE A 50 5.63 13.28 4.16
N PRO A 51 5.90 13.99 5.24
CA PRO A 51 6.95 13.60 6.21
C PRO A 51 6.70 12.28 6.94
N ASP A 52 5.43 11.93 7.16
CA ASP A 52 4.99 10.71 7.83
C ASP A 52 3.67 10.27 7.21
N ILE A 53 3.76 9.38 6.22
CA ILE A 53 2.61 8.98 5.41
C ILE A 53 1.52 8.29 6.24
N PRO A 54 1.80 7.29 7.10
CA PRO A 54 0.78 6.67 7.93
C PRO A 54 0.07 7.64 8.86
N GLN A 55 0.82 8.53 9.51
CA GLN A 55 0.22 9.52 10.41
C GLN A 55 -0.58 10.57 9.66
N TYR A 56 -0.14 10.96 8.48
CA TYR A 56 -0.91 11.83 7.59
C TYR A 56 -2.26 11.19 7.23
N CYS A 57 -2.24 9.93 6.81
CA CYS A 57 -3.46 9.17 6.48
C CYS A 57 -4.43 9.12 7.67
N ALA A 58 -3.92 8.72 8.84
CA ALA A 58 -4.72 8.58 10.05
C ALA A 58 -5.34 9.89 10.53
N ARG A 59 -4.63 11.02 10.37
CA ARG A 59 -5.15 12.34 10.79
C ARG A 59 -6.14 12.94 9.81
N ASN A 60 -5.94 12.72 8.52
CA ASN A 60 -6.75 13.36 7.48
C ASN A 60 -7.85 12.44 6.94
N LEU A 61 -7.83 11.16 7.28
CA LEU A 61 -8.74 10.11 6.80
C LEU A 61 -8.85 10.10 5.26
N ARG A 62 -7.71 10.32 4.61
CA ARG A 62 -7.57 10.35 3.16
C ARG A 62 -6.25 9.74 2.72
N GLY A 63 -6.29 9.02 1.60
CA GLY A 63 -5.11 8.45 0.98
C GLY A 63 -5.43 7.67 -0.28
N ASP A 64 -4.43 7.56 -1.16
CA ASP A 64 -4.44 6.61 -2.26
C ASP A 64 -4.10 5.19 -1.79
N CYS A 65 -3.88 4.26 -2.72
CA CYS A 65 -3.60 2.87 -2.41
C CYS A 65 -2.37 2.72 -1.49
N GLY A 66 -1.26 3.36 -1.81
CA GLY A 66 -0.03 3.26 -1.04
C GLY A 66 -0.12 3.90 0.34
N VAL A 67 -0.77 5.05 0.43
CA VAL A 67 -1.00 5.75 1.71
C VAL A 67 -1.84 4.90 2.66
N GLN A 68 -2.89 4.26 2.16
CA GLN A 68 -3.74 3.35 2.94
C GLN A 68 -3.02 2.05 3.32
N ALA A 69 -2.24 1.46 2.39
CA ALA A 69 -1.44 0.28 2.66
C ALA A 69 -0.39 0.55 3.76
N LEU A 70 0.29 1.69 3.73
CA LEU A 70 1.26 2.06 4.76
C LEU A 70 0.62 2.29 6.13
N LEU A 71 -0.58 2.84 6.19
CA LEU A 71 -1.32 2.95 7.46
C LEU A 71 -1.65 1.56 8.02
N PHE A 72 -2.17 0.66 7.19
CA PHE A 72 -2.45 -0.73 7.58
C PHE A 72 -1.19 -1.43 8.13
N ILE A 73 -0.09 -1.38 7.37
CA ILE A 73 1.19 -1.99 7.77
C ILE A 73 1.68 -1.44 9.10
N THR A 74 1.59 -0.13 9.28
CA THR A 74 2.11 0.52 10.50
C THR A 74 1.28 0.15 11.72
N LEU A 75 -0.04 0.18 11.63
CA LEU A 75 -0.92 -0.21 12.73
C LEU A 75 -0.79 -1.70 13.08
N CYS A 76 -0.72 -2.59 12.08
CA CYS A 76 -0.45 -4.01 12.29
C CYS A 76 0.86 -4.22 13.06
N ARG A 77 1.95 -3.58 12.64
CA ARG A 77 3.25 -3.69 13.30
C ARG A 77 3.26 -3.12 14.72
N ILE A 78 2.54 -2.04 14.98
CA ILE A 78 2.34 -1.51 16.34
C ILE A 78 1.68 -2.55 17.25
N CYS A 79 0.72 -3.31 16.73
CA CYS A 79 0.00 -4.37 17.46
C CYS A 79 0.71 -5.72 17.44
N GLY A 80 1.95 -5.80 16.94
CA GLY A 80 2.75 -7.04 16.92
C GLY A 80 2.43 -8.00 15.77
N VAL A 81 1.58 -7.61 14.81
CA VAL A 81 1.32 -8.39 13.61
C VAL A 81 2.35 -8.04 12.53
N PRO A 82 3.21 -8.99 12.08
CA PRO A 82 4.14 -8.74 11.00
C PRO A 82 3.37 -8.36 9.73
N ALA A 83 3.76 -7.26 9.10
CA ALA A 83 3.13 -6.79 7.88
C ALA A 83 4.17 -6.19 6.93
N GLY A 84 3.91 -6.24 5.63
CA GLY A 84 4.83 -5.85 4.59
C GLY A 84 4.15 -5.14 3.43
N TRP A 85 4.95 -4.58 2.56
CA TRP A 85 4.56 -3.82 1.38
C TRP A 85 4.68 -4.65 0.11
N GLN A 86 3.76 -4.46 -0.81
CA GLN A 86 3.93 -4.80 -2.20
C GLN A 86 3.41 -3.68 -3.09
N SER A 87 4.13 -3.43 -4.17
CA SER A 87 3.75 -2.50 -5.23
C SER A 87 3.99 -3.11 -6.61
N GLY A 88 3.30 -2.59 -7.59
CA GLY A 88 3.42 -3.05 -8.98
C GLY A 88 2.24 -2.58 -9.83
N LEU A 89 1.73 -3.47 -10.65
CA LEU A 89 0.63 -3.17 -11.55
C LEU A 89 -0.62 -3.98 -11.19
N TYR A 90 -1.76 -3.31 -11.26
CA TYR A 90 -3.05 -3.94 -11.45
C TYR A 90 -3.26 -4.13 -12.96
N ALA A 91 -3.15 -5.37 -13.43
CA ALA A 91 -3.12 -5.73 -14.84
C ALA A 91 -4.41 -6.44 -15.26
N ASN A 92 -5.55 -5.77 -15.14
CA ASN A 92 -6.84 -6.28 -15.57
C ASN A 92 -6.97 -6.13 -17.10
N PRO A 93 -7.57 -7.08 -17.82
CA PRO A 93 -7.92 -6.91 -19.23
C PRO A 93 -8.68 -5.59 -19.47
N GLY A 94 -8.13 -4.74 -20.33
CA GLY A 94 -8.67 -3.41 -20.63
C GLY A 94 -8.19 -2.27 -19.73
N TYR A 95 -7.48 -2.56 -18.63
CA TYR A 95 -6.87 -1.53 -17.80
C TYR A 95 -5.61 -2.03 -17.10
N VAL A 96 -4.50 -1.37 -17.33
CA VAL A 96 -3.25 -1.63 -16.61
C VAL A 96 -2.77 -0.34 -15.95
N GLY A 97 -2.73 -0.34 -14.63
CA GLY A 97 -2.32 0.83 -13.85
C GLY A 97 -1.45 0.48 -12.64
N PRO A 98 -0.69 1.45 -12.12
CA PRO A 98 0.08 1.26 -10.89
C PRO A 98 -0.84 1.03 -9.70
N HIS A 99 -0.41 0.16 -8.78
CA HIS A 99 -1.17 -0.15 -7.59
C HIS A 99 -0.30 -0.67 -6.46
N ASP A 100 -0.74 -0.39 -5.22
CA ASP A 100 -0.08 -0.78 -3.98
C ASP A 100 -1.04 -1.52 -3.08
N TRP A 101 -0.52 -2.49 -2.33
CA TRP A 101 -1.25 -3.26 -1.33
C TRP A 101 -0.34 -3.72 -0.20
N ALA A 102 -0.94 -4.26 0.84
CA ALA A 102 -0.24 -4.79 1.98
C ALA A 102 -0.27 -6.32 2.01
N MET A 103 0.67 -6.89 2.75
CA MET A 103 0.65 -8.27 3.20
C MET A 103 0.86 -8.31 4.70
N PHE A 104 0.34 -9.34 5.38
CA PHE A 104 0.50 -9.56 6.81
C PHE A 104 0.63 -11.04 7.12
N TYR A 105 1.31 -11.38 8.22
CA TYR A 105 1.61 -12.76 8.57
C TYR A 105 0.81 -13.22 9.77
N VAL A 106 0.15 -14.37 9.65
CA VAL A 106 -0.64 -14.97 10.73
C VAL A 106 -0.44 -16.49 10.73
N GLU A 107 0.00 -17.05 11.86
CA GLU A 107 0.03 -18.50 12.06
C GLU A 107 -1.39 -19.09 12.12
N PRO A 108 -1.65 -20.28 11.57
CA PRO A 108 -0.77 -21.13 10.74
C PRO A 108 -0.84 -20.82 9.23
N TYR A 109 -1.50 -19.74 8.83
CA TYR A 109 -1.83 -19.43 7.44
C TYR A 109 -0.65 -18.90 6.63
N GLY A 110 0.38 -18.34 7.30
CA GLY A 110 1.49 -17.67 6.63
C GLY A 110 1.16 -16.24 6.20
N TRP A 111 1.72 -15.82 5.06
CA TRP A 111 1.48 -14.49 4.50
C TRP A 111 0.12 -14.42 3.81
N LEU A 112 -0.71 -13.52 4.27
CA LEU A 112 -1.99 -13.14 3.72
C LEU A 112 -1.89 -11.74 3.13
N TYR A 113 -2.88 -11.33 2.33
CA TYR A 113 -2.87 -10.03 1.68
C TYR A 113 -3.99 -9.13 2.19
N ALA A 114 -3.80 -7.83 2.07
CA ALA A 114 -4.84 -6.85 2.32
C ALA A 114 -4.73 -5.68 1.32
N ASP A 115 -5.86 -5.37 0.68
CA ASP A 115 -5.99 -4.18 -0.16
C ASP A 115 -7.04 -3.23 0.43
N PRO A 116 -6.63 -2.31 1.33
CA PRO A 116 -7.58 -1.41 1.96
C PRO A 116 -8.26 -0.47 0.97
N SER A 117 -7.60 -0.08 -0.11
CA SER A 117 -8.17 0.85 -1.08
C SER A 117 -9.28 0.22 -1.93
N PHE A 118 -9.09 -1.03 -2.38
CA PHE A 118 -10.13 -1.78 -3.07
C PHE A 118 -11.25 -2.18 -2.12
N GLY A 119 -10.90 -2.54 -0.87
CA GLY A 119 -11.88 -2.77 0.19
C GLY A 119 -12.72 -1.54 0.52
N GLY A 120 -12.10 -0.36 0.62
CA GLY A 120 -12.79 0.91 0.85
C GLY A 120 -13.70 1.31 -0.32
N SER A 121 -13.25 1.06 -1.55
CA SER A 121 -14.07 1.25 -2.75
C SER A 121 -15.29 0.31 -2.76
N ALA A 122 -15.11 -0.94 -2.33
CA ALA A 122 -16.20 -1.90 -2.19
C ALA A 122 -17.18 -1.50 -1.08
N TYR A 123 -16.67 -1.05 0.08
CA TYR A 123 -17.48 -0.53 1.17
C TYR A 123 -18.36 0.65 0.72
N ALA A 124 -17.77 1.62 0.04
CA ALA A 124 -18.48 2.78 -0.49
C ALA A 124 -19.56 2.40 -1.52
N ALA A 125 -19.37 1.29 -2.23
CA ALA A 125 -20.35 0.74 -3.18
C ALA A 125 -21.42 -0.17 -2.52
N GLY A 126 -21.32 -0.45 -1.22
CA GLY A 126 -22.20 -1.38 -0.51
C GLY A 126 -21.94 -2.86 -0.84
N ASP A 127 -20.79 -3.18 -1.43
CA ASP A 127 -20.39 -4.54 -1.80
C ASP A 127 -19.53 -5.18 -0.69
N GLU A 128 -20.20 -5.70 0.32
CA GLU A 128 -19.54 -6.32 1.47
C GLU A 128 -18.79 -7.62 1.11
N ASN A 129 -19.24 -8.36 0.11
CA ASN A 129 -18.55 -9.57 -0.34
C ASN A 129 -17.19 -9.23 -0.96
N ARG A 130 -17.14 -8.22 -1.80
CA ARG A 130 -15.89 -7.74 -2.39
C ARG A 130 -14.98 -7.10 -1.33
N ARG A 131 -15.53 -6.35 -0.35
CA ARG A 131 -14.78 -5.82 0.77
C ARG A 131 -14.08 -6.94 1.54
N ARG A 132 -14.81 -8.00 1.91
CA ARG A 132 -14.26 -9.16 2.63
C ARG A 132 -13.23 -9.93 1.82
N PHE A 133 -13.41 -10.01 0.51
CA PHE A 133 -12.47 -10.68 -0.38
C PHE A 133 -11.07 -10.06 -0.28
N TYR A 134 -10.95 -8.74 -0.26
CA TYR A 134 -9.67 -8.03 -0.19
C TYR A 134 -9.04 -8.00 1.21
N PHE A 135 -9.58 -8.75 2.16
CA PHE A 135 -8.91 -9.09 3.41
C PHE A 135 -8.55 -10.58 3.42
N GLY A 136 -7.28 -10.88 3.35
CA GLY A 136 -6.72 -12.23 3.25
C GLY A 136 -6.42 -12.67 1.82
N ASN A 137 -6.97 -12.01 0.81
CA ASN A 137 -6.86 -12.40 -0.60
C ASN A 137 -6.56 -11.23 -1.52
N LEU A 138 -6.04 -11.57 -2.72
CA LEU A 138 -5.96 -10.67 -3.88
C LEU A 138 -6.59 -11.36 -5.10
N ASP A 139 -7.08 -10.55 -6.02
CA ASP A 139 -7.46 -11.01 -7.36
C ASP A 139 -6.21 -11.40 -8.19
N PRO A 140 -6.37 -12.13 -9.31
CA PRO A 140 -5.25 -12.65 -10.09
C PRO A 140 -4.56 -11.59 -10.95
N TYR A 141 -5.02 -10.34 -10.95
CA TYR A 141 -4.51 -9.28 -11.80
C TYR A 141 -3.37 -8.48 -11.15
N ARG A 142 -2.67 -9.06 -10.20
CA ARG A 142 -1.58 -8.42 -9.46
C ARG A 142 -0.22 -8.82 -10.01
N MET A 143 0.45 -7.88 -10.64
CA MET A 143 1.83 -8.03 -11.08
C MET A 143 2.74 -7.29 -10.11
N THR A 144 3.32 -8.02 -9.15
CA THR A 144 4.22 -7.44 -8.15
C THR A 144 5.56 -7.06 -8.79
N ALA A 145 5.96 -5.82 -8.65
CA ALA A 145 7.26 -5.32 -9.08
C ALA A 145 8.23 -5.17 -7.90
N ASN A 146 7.70 -4.85 -6.69
CA ASN A 146 8.53 -4.57 -5.54
C ASN A 146 7.87 -5.06 -4.24
N HIS A 147 8.71 -5.49 -3.27
CA HIS A 147 8.29 -6.01 -1.96
C HIS A 147 8.65 -5.10 -0.79
N ALA A 148 9.19 -3.92 -1.07
CA ALA A 148 9.56 -2.99 -0.01
C ALA A 148 9.33 -1.54 -0.44
N PHE A 149 8.84 -0.75 0.50
CA PHE A 149 8.66 0.68 0.32
C PHE A 149 10.01 1.39 0.44
N GLN A 150 10.31 2.29 -0.49
CA GLN A 150 11.60 3.00 -0.57
C GLN A 150 12.83 2.08 -0.71
N GLN A 151 12.70 1.00 -1.44
CA GLN A 151 13.83 0.13 -1.71
C GLN A 151 14.68 0.71 -2.86
N GLU A 152 16.00 0.61 -2.71
CA GLU A 152 16.92 0.93 -3.80
C GLU A 152 16.72 -0.04 -4.98
N PHE A 153 16.90 0.47 -6.19
CA PHE A 153 16.90 -0.37 -7.38
C PHE A 153 18.08 -1.34 -7.38
N ALA A 154 17.88 -2.52 -7.95
CA ALA A 154 18.95 -3.52 -8.12
C ALA A 154 20.11 -2.96 -8.95
N VAL A 155 19.83 -2.12 -9.94
CA VAL A 155 20.80 -1.30 -10.66
C VAL A 155 20.74 0.10 -10.07
N LYS A 156 21.84 0.53 -9.44
CA LYS A 156 21.90 1.82 -8.75
C LYS A 156 21.72 2.97 -9.74
N LYS A 157 20.76 3.83 -9.46
CA LYS A 157 20.51 5.06 -10.21
C LYS A 157 21.63 6.09 -10.01
N GLN A 158 21.90 6.86 -11.04
CA GLN A 158 22.89 7.93 -11.05
C GLN A 158 22.27 9.32 -11.17
N PHE A 159 21.09 9.42 -11.76
CA PHE A 159 20.44 10.69 -12.10
C PHE A 159 19.03 10.79 -11.53
N MET A 160 18.55 12.02 -11.40
CA MET A 160 17.14 12.33 -11.14
C MET A 160 16.35 12.34 -12.47
N PRO A 161 15.03 12.08 -12.48
CA PRO A 161 14.21 11.78 -11.32
C PRO A 161 14.50 10.38 -10.77
N ILE A 162 14.18 10.19 -9.50
CA ILE A 162 14.18 8.87 -8.86
C ILE A 162 12.79 8.67 -8.26
N ASP A 163 12.15 7.56 -8.59
CA ASP A 163 10.97 7.12 -7.84
C ASP A 163 11.43 6.44 -6.55
N PRO A 164 11.50 7.17 -5.44
CA PRO A 164 12.12 6.67 -4.24
C PRO A 164 11.18 5.83 -3.39
N TYR A 165 9.91 5.67 -3.77
CA TYR A 165 8.90 5.22 -2.84
C TYR A 165 8.26 3.90 -3.22
N ASP A 166 7.54 3.82 -4.30
CA ASP A 166 6.72 2.65 -4.64
C ASP A 166 7.30 1.77 -5.75
N ASN A 167 8.13 2.32 -6.65
CA ASN A 167 8.86 1.57 -7.68
C ASN A 167 7.96 0.68 -8.56
N GLN A 168 6.79 1.16 -8.91
CA GLN A 168 5.78 0.38 -9.62
C GLN A 168 6.10 0.14 -11.08
N SER A 169 6.74 1.10 -11.73
CA SER A 169 6.96 1.10 -13.18
C SER A 169 8.43 1.11 -13.59
N GLY A 170 9.35 1.24 -12.61
CA GLY A 170 10.77 1.42 -12.88
C GLY A 170 11.11 2.81 -13.39
N GLU A 171 12.39 3.03 -13.68
CA GLU A 171 12.91 4.28 -14.18
C GLU A 171 13.93 4.07 -15.28
N ILE A 172 14.13 5.07 -16.12
CA ILE A 172 15.01 5.03 -17.28
C ILE A 172 16.09 6.10 -17.15
N GLU A 173 17.33 5.73 -17.41
CA GLU A 173 18.45 6.66 -17.57
C GLU A 173 19.34 6.28 -18.75
N SER A 174 20.00 7.30 -19.33
CA SER A 174 21.10 7.13 -20.28
C SER A 174 22.44 7.23 -19.54
N GLU A 175 23.53 7.23 -20.28
CA GLU A 175 24.87 7.48 -19.73
C GLU A 175 25.04 8.90 -19.15
N THR A 176 24.17 9.83 -19.49
CA THR A 176 24.33 11.27 -19.18
C THR A 176 23.19 11.88 -18.39
N ARG A 177 21.99 11.27 -18.36
CA ARG A 177 20.84 11.80 -17.61
C ARG A 177 19.76 10.76 -17.33
N GLY A 178 18.93 11.02 -16.32
CA GLY A 178 17.64 10.37 -16.11
C GLY A 178 16.54 10.97 -16.98
N PHE A 179 15.47 10.22 -17.19
CA PHE A 179 14.28 10.64 -17.91
C PHE A 179 13.08 10.70 -16.97
N ALA A 180 12.33 11.80 -17.03
CA ALA A 180 11.04 11.90 -16.35
C ALA A 180 9.98 11.05 -17.08
N SER A 181 8.96 10.62 -16.37
CA SER A 181 7.91 9.76 -16.93
C SER A 181 7.19 10.36 -18.15
N TYR A 182 7.08 11.68 -18.21
CA TYR A 182 6.48 12.39 -19.35
C TYR A 182 7.40 12.50 -20.59
N GLU A 183 8.70 12.16 -20.44
CA GLU A 183 9.67 12.13 -21.54
C GLU A 183 9.74 10.75 -22.20
N VAL A 184 9.03 9.78 -21.65
CA VAL A 184 9.11 8.37 -22.08
C VAL A 184 7.71 7.88 -22.42
N GLU A 185 7.57 7.34 -23.62
CA GLU A 185 6.37 6.61 -24.00
C GLU A 185 6.48 5.16 -23.53
N THR A 186 5.49 4.70 -22.78
CA THR A 186 5.43 3.32 -22.28
C THR A 186 4.16 2.66 -22.77
N GLU A 187 4.29 1.47 -23.35
CA GLU A 187 3.17 0.62 -23.71
C GLU A 187 3.05 -0.56 -22.73
N LYS A 188 1.85 -0.80 -22.23
CA LYS A 188 1.54 -1.94 -21.38
C LYS A 188 0.63 -2.88 -22.15
N ILE A 189 1.16 -4.04 -22.54
CA ILE A 189 0.45 -5.03 -23.34
C ILE A 189 0.00 -6.16 -22.43
N PHE A 190 -1.30 -6.41 -22.40
CA PHE A 190 -1.86 -7.60 -21.77
C PHE A 190 -1.78 -8.76 -22.76
N LEU A 191 -1.00 -9.79 -22.43
CA LEU A 191 -0.89 -11.00 -23.22
C LEU A 191 -1.94 -12.01 -22.76
N ASN A 192 -2.81 -12.45 -23.68
CA ASN A 192 -3.82 -13.47 -23.44
C ASN A 192 -3.20 -14.86 -23.36
#